data_216057d89700ac9418a0daccd97ba5a4
#
_entry.id   216057d89700ac9418a0daccd97ba5a4
#
_cell.length_a   1.000
_cell.length_b   1.000
_cell.length_c   1.000
_cell.angle_alpha   90.00
_cell.angle_beta   90.00
_cell.angle_gamma   90.00
#
_symmetry.space_group_name_H-M   'P 1'
#
loop_
_entity.id
_entity.type
_entity.pdbx_description
1 polymer ?
#
loop_
_entity_poly.entity_id
_entity_poly.type
_entity_poly.pdbx_seq_one_letter_code
_entity_poly.pdbx_strand_id
1 'polypeptide(L)'
;MSAALGVKLPYDAFRDFALVGLALTSCNFLAVRANNKAETLGEVIALAKAKPGQLSYASQGLGSTGHLAGELLRTMTGIDIVNVPYKGGSEVITALLGSEVELAFVSATTLKGVGVGRMKPLAVTCARRDPGLPNVPTFAEAGVAGYDASFWYGLLAPPRTPPTIVARLNSELRAALADKAIAQSLETQGLIAAPSSPEEFTKVIRAGFEKWKRTFAGRTDKIQQ
;
A
#
# COMPACT_ATOMS: atom_id res chain seq x y z
N MET A 1 -8.73 -1.47 7.12
CA MET A 1 -9.08 -1.22 5.71
C MET A 1 -10.37 -1.92 5.31
N SER A 2 -10.53 -3.24 5.48
CA SER A 2 -11.75 -3.98 5.12
C SER A 2 -13.04 -3.36 5.67
N ALA A 3 -13.03 -2.85 6.91
CA ALA A 3 -14.18 -2.15 7.48
C ALA A 3 -14.55 -0.86 6.73
N ALA A 4 -13.57 -0.12 6.21
CA ALA A 4 -13.80 1.09 5.41
C ALA A 4 -14.41 0.77 4.03
N LEU A 5 -14.23 -0.45 3.56
CA LEU A 5 -14.80 -0.98 2.32
C LEU A 5 -16.23 -1.58 2.53
N GLY A 6 -16.80 -1.44 3.72
CA GLY A 6 -18.12 -1.99 4.05
C GLY A 6 -18.13 -3.52 4.27
N VAL A 7 -16.97 -4.16 4.34
CA VAL A 7 -16.89 -5.59 4.68
C VAL A 7 -17.31 -5.77 6.14
N LYS A 8 -18.30 -6.66 6.37
CA LYS A 8 -18.74 -7.00 7.72
C LYS A 8 -17.66 -7.84 8.41
N LEU A 9 -16.98 -7.24 9.38
CA LEU A 9 -15.97 -7.93 10.18
C LEU A 9 -16.61 -8.53 11.44
N PRO A 10 -16.07 -9.62 11.98
CA PRO A 10 -16.53 -10.20 13.25
C PRO A 10 -16.06 -9.39 14.48
N TYR A 11 -15.38 -8.26 14.28
CA TYR A 11 -14.84 -7.37 15.31
C TYR A 11 -14.96 -5.90 14.91
N ASP A 12 -14.94 -5.01 15.89
CA ASP A 12 -14.81 -3.56 15.73
C ASP A 12 -13.35 -3.16 15.99
N ALA A 13 -12.68 -2.64 14.94
CA ALA A 13 -11.28 -2.28 15.00
C ALA A 13 -10.95 -1.18 16.02
N PHE A 14 -11.92 -0.38 16.44
CA PHE A 14 -11.74 0.71 17.41
C PHE A 14 -12.13 0.34 18.84
N ARG A 15 -12.96 -0.68 19.02
CA ARG A 15 -13.49 -1.09 20.33
C ARG A 15 -12.85 -2.37 20.85
N ASP A 16 -12.60 -3.31 19.96
CA ASP A 16 -12.26 -4.68 20.34
C ASP A 16 -10.72 -4.90 20.43
N PHE A 17 -9.94 -3.80 20.47
CA PHE A 17 -8.50 -3.83 20.67
C PHE A 17 -8.01 -2.63 21.49
N ALA A 18 -6.97 -2.86 22.31
CA ALA A 18 -6.15 -1.80 22.88
C ALA A 18 -5.01 -1.48 21.89
N LEU A 19 -4.92 -0.23 21.44
CA LEU A 19 -3.90 0.18 20.48
C LEU A 19 -2.57 0.42 21.25
N VAL A 20 -1.52 -0.29 20.87
CA VAL A 20 -0.19 -0.14 21.48
C VAL A 20 0.62 0.93 20.74
N GLY A 21 0.72 0.86 19.43
CA GLY A 21 1.43 1.85 18.64
C GLY A 21 1.61 1.45 17.18
N LEU A 22 1.80 2.43 16.32
CA LEU A 22 2.31 2.22 14.98
C LEU A 22 3.74 1.70 15.09
N ALA A 23 4.09 0.74 14.26
CA ALA A 23 5.43 0.16 14.21
C ALA A 23 6.16 0.57 12.93
N LEU A 24 5.56 0.29 11.80
CA LEU A 24 6.20 0.40 10.49
C LEU A 24 5.25 1.03 9.47
N THR A 25 5.85 1.68 8.47
CA THR A 25 5.18 2.05 7.23
C THR A 25 5.86 1.37 6.04
N SER A 26 5.13 1.19 4.95
CA SER A 26 5.67 0.64 3.71
C SER A 26 4.89 1.15 2.50
N CYS A 27 5.47 0.94 1.34
CA CYS A 27 4.98 1.41 0.07
C CYS A 27 4.92 0.29 -0.96
N ASN A 28 4.02 0.41 -1.91
CA ASN A 28 4.10 -0.32 -3.16
C ASN A 28 4.72 0.56 -4.25
N PHE A 29 5.13 -0.09 -5.31
CA PHE A 29 5.55 0.54 -6.55
C PHE A 29 4.58 0.13 -7.64
N LEU A 30 4.14 1.07 -8.45
CA LEU A 30 3.53 0.74 -9.73
C LEU A 30 4.65 0.30 -10.66
N ALA A 31 4.58 -0.92 -11.11
CA ALA A 31 5.56 -1.50 -12.02
C ALA A 31 4.91 -2.00 -13.32
N VAL A 32 5.70 -1.96 -14.37
CA VAL A 32 5.41 -2.56 -15.66
C VAL A 32 6.52 -3.56 -16.01
N ARG A 33 6.33 -4.38 -17.02
CA ARG A 33 7.42 -5.20 -17.57
C ARG A 33 8.52 -4.31 -18.14
N ALA A 34 9.76 -4.77 -18.08
CA ALA A 34 10.91 -4.01 -18.55
C ALA A 34 10.80 -3.56 -20.03
N ASN A 35 10.20 -4.39 -20.89
CA ASN A 35 9.96 -4.09 -22.29
C ASN A 35 8.64 -3.35 -22.58
N ASN A 36 7.94 -2.88 -21.56
CA ASN A 36 6.75 -2.04 -21.74
C ASN A 36 7.15 -0.70 -22.37
N LYS A 37 6.32 -0.17 -23.27
CA LYS A 37 6.59 1.10 -23.97
C LYS A 37 6.43 2.30 -23.04
N ALA A 38 5.61 2.21 -21.99
CA ALA A 38 5.48 3.28 -21.02
C ALA A 38 6.72 3.38 -20.14
N GLU A 39 7.32 4.56 -20.10
CA GLU A 39 8.50 4.88 -19.30
C GLU A 39 8.14 5.68 -18.03
N THR A 40 6.95 6.26 -18.00
CA THR A 40 6.49 7.14 -16.93
C THR A 40 5.05 6.84 -16.51
N LEU A 41 4.69 7.24 -15.28
CA LEU A 41 3.31 7.19 -14.81
C LEU A 41 2.38 8.05 -15.70
N GLY A 42 2.86 9.20 -16.17
CA GLY A 42 2.09 10.08 -17.05
C GLY A 42 1.70 9.41 -18.36
N GLU A 43 2.59 8.62 -18.96
CA GLU A 43 2.29 7.84 -20.16
C GLU A 43 1.27 6.73 -19.90
N VAL A 44 1.34 6.05 -18.75
CA VAL A 44 0.31 5.07 -18.34
C VAL A 44 -1.05 5.75 -18.20
N ILE A 45 -1.11 6.91 -17.55
CA ILE A 45 -2.36 7.68 -17.39
C ILE A 45 -2.90 8.11 -18.75
N ALA A 46 -2.05 8.61 -19.64
CA ALA A 46 -2.44 9.03 -21.00
C ALA A 46 -3.00 7.84 -21.80
N LEU A 47 -2.33 6.67 -21.73
CA LEU A 47 -2.78 5.46 -22.40
C LEU A 47 -4.12 4.97 -21.84
N ALA A 48 -4.30 4.98 -20.52
CA ALA A 48 -5.56 4.59 -19.88
C ALA A 48 -6.72 5.51 -20.25
N LYS A 49 -6.47 6.83 -20.40
CA LYS A 49 -7.48 7.78 -20.91
C LYS A 49 -7.82 7.56 -22.37
N ALA A 50 -6.84 7.22 -23.19
CA ALA A 50 -7.07 6.95 -24.61
C ALA A 50 -7.80 5.61 -24.86
N LYS A 51 -7.68 4.67 -23.91
CA LYS A 51 -8.24 3.31 -24.02
C LYS A 51 -8.92 2.89 -22.70
N PRO A 52 -10.08 3.48 -22.35
CA PRO A 52 -10.77 3.17 -21.11
C PRO A 52 -11.11 1.68 -21.02
N GLY A 53 -10.89 1.09 -19.83
CA GLY A 53 -11.19 -0.32 -19.55
C GLY A 53 -10.28 -1.35 -20.22
N GLN A 54 -9.27 -0.93 -21.00
CA GLN A 54 -8.37 -1.87 -21.69
C GLN A 54 -7.08 -2.17 -20.93
N LEU A 55 -6.63 -1.29 -20.03
CA LEU A 55 -5.48 -1.57 -19.18
C LEU A 55 -5.92 -2.30 -17.93
N SER A 56 -5.18 -3.35 -17.59
CA SER A 56 -5.40 -4.11 -16.37
C SER A 56 -4.22 -3.97 -15.40
N TYR A 57 -4.52 -4.09 -14.11
CA TYR A 57 -3.51 -4.17 -13.07
C TYR A 57 -3.73 -5.36 -12.15
N ALA A 58 -2.64 -6.04 -11.79
CA ALA A 58 -2.66 -7.14 -10.83
C ALA A 58 -2.64 -6.63 -9.38
N SER A 59 -3.47 -7.25 -8.54
CA SER A 59 -3.45 -7.06 -7.09
C SER A 59 -3.45 -8.40 -6.34
N GLN A 60 -3.06 -8.38 -5.06
CA GLN A 60 -3.09 -9.56 -4.19
C GLN A 60 -4.50 -9.82 -3.61
N GLY A 61 -5.53 -9.60 -4.42
CA GLY A 61 -6.92 -9.77 -4.04
C GLY A 61 -7.61 -8.46 -3.63
N LEU A 62 -8.92 -8.54 -3.50
CA LEU A 62 -9.77 -7.41 -3.12
C LEU A 62 -9.44 -6.92 -1.70
N GLY A 63 -9.31 -5.60 -1.53
CA GLY A 63 -8.93 -4.99 -0.26
C GLY A 63 -7.42 -5.06 0.07
N SER A 64 -6.60 -5.67 -0.78
CA SER A 64 -5.14 -5.62 -0.64
C SER A 64 -4.59 -4.21 -0.87
N THR A 65 -3.36 -3.97 -0.42
CA THR A 65 -2.69 -2.68 -0.62
C THR A 65 -2.54 -2.31 -2.10
N GLY A 66 -2.32 -3.30 -2.96
CA GLY A 66 -2.27 -3.10 -4.42
C GLY A 66 -3.61 -2.72 -5.01
N HIS A 67 -4.70 -3.40 -4.60
CA HIS A 67 -6.06 -3.03 -5.00
C HIS A 67 -6.41 -1.59 -4.58
N LEU A 68 -6.15 -1.25 -3.31
CA LEU A 68 -6.43 0.09 -2.79
C LEU A 68 -5.63 1.18 -3.52
N ALA A 69 -4.36 0.89 -3.84
CA ALA A 69 -3.52 1.81 -4.60
C ALA A 69 -4.07 2.05 -6.02
N GLY A 70 -4.49 1.00 -6.72
CA GLY A 70 -5.12 1.11 -8.03
C GLY A 70 -6.41 1.90 -8.00
N GLU A 71 -7.28 1.65 -7.02
CA GLU A 71 -8.54 2.36 -6.87
C GLU A 71 -8.35 3.85 -6.50
N LEU A 72 -7.35 4.16 -5.69
CA LEU A 72 -6.99 5.55 -5.42
C LEU A 72 -6.52 6.26 -6.70
N LEU A 73 -5.69 5.60 -7.52
CA LEU A 73 -5.24 6.14 -8.80
C LEU A 73 -6.43 6.41 -9.74
N ARG A 74 -7.34 5.44 -9.88
CA ARG A 74 -8.59 5.61 -10.65
C ARG A 74 -9.40 6.82 -10.17
N THR A 75 -9.57 6.94 -8.86
CA THR A 75 -10.36 8.02 -8.25
C THR A 75 -9.74 9.40 -8.49
N MET A 76 -8.42 9.51 -8.34
CA MET A 76 -7.73 10.81 -8.44
C MET A 76 -7.50 11.26 -9.87
N THR A 77 -7.39 10.34 -10.82
CA THR A 77 -7.05 10.67 -12.22
C THR A 77 -8.21 10.52 -13.20
N GLY A 78 -9.31 9.87 -12.75
CA GLY A 78 -10.47 9.57 -13.62
C GLY A 78 -10.19 8.52 -14.69
N ILE A 79 -9.08 7.78 -14.62
CA ILE A 79 -8.79 6.70 -15.59
C ILE A 79 -9.64 5.46 -15.30
N ASP A 80 -9.90 4.68 -16.33
CA ASP A 80 -10.54 3.38 -16.23
C ASP A 80 -9.54 2.27 -16.51
N ILE A 81 -9.10 1.59 -15.42
CA ILE A 81 -8.21 0.43 -15.43
C ILE A 81 -8.87 -0.71 -14.64
N VAL A 82 -8.68 -1.94 -15.10
CA VAL A 82 -9.36 -3.12 -14.55
C VAL A 82 -8.48 -3.81 -13.51
N ASN A 83 -9.04 -4.06 -12.31
CA ASN A 83 -8.35 -4.87 -11.30
C ASN A 83 -8.48 -6.36 -11.63
N VAL A 84 -7.35 -7.07 -11.66
CA VAL A 84 -7.28 -8.53 -11.76
C VAL A 84 -6.74 -9.07 -10.44
N PRO A 85 -7.59 -9.67 -9.59
CA PRO A 85 -7.17 -10.18 -8.28
C PRO A 85 -6.49 -11.54 -8.40
N TYR A 86 -5.34 -11.72 -7.73
CA TYR A 86 -4.60 -12.96 -7.59
C TYR A 86 -4.50 -13.35 -6.10
N LYS A 87 -4.13 -14.60 -5.80
CA LYS A 87 -4.07 -15.11 -4.42
C LYS A 87 -2.87 -14.59 -3.62
N GLY A 88 -1.84 -14.09 -4.30
CA GLY A 88 -0.64 -13.60 -3.62
C GLY A 88 0.37 -12.91 -4.53
N GLY A 89 1.44 -12.37 -3.93
CA GLY A 89 2.45 -11.58 -4.65
C GLY A 89 3.19 -12.35 -5.75
N SER A 90 3.44 -13.65 -5.58
CA SER A 90 4.10 -14.48 -6.60
C SER A 90 3.27 -14.61 -7.87
N GLU A 91 1.96 -14.79 -7.74
CA GLU A 91 1.05 -14.87 -8.89
C GLU A 91 0.94 -13.51 -9.61
N VAL A 92 0.89 -12.40 -8.84
CA VAL A 92 0.94 -11.03 -9.40
C VAL A 92 2.18 -10.82 -10.28
N ILE A 93 3.35 -11.29 -9.81
CA ILE A 93 4.60 -11.20 -10.58
C ILE A 93 4.53 -12.05 -11.84
N THR A 94 4.07 -13.30 -11.72
CA THR A 94 3.93 -14.22 -12.85
C THR A 94 3.00 -13.63 -13.91
N ALA A 95 1.86 -13.10 -13.53
CA ALA A 95 0.90 -12.47 -14.43
C ALA A 95 1.49 -11.24 -15.15
N LEU A 96 2.20 -10.36 -14.42
CA LEU A 96 2.85 -9.21 -15.03
C LEU A 96 3.93 -9.63 -16.03
N LEU A 97 4.80 -10.57 -15.66
CA LEU A 97 5.89 -11.04 -16.52
C LEU A 97 5.37 -11.86 -17.71
N GLY A 98 4.27 -12.59 -17.52
CA GLY A 98 3.58 -13.37 -18.55
C GLY A 98 2.72 -12.54 -19.50
N SER A 99 2.59 -11.23 -19.28
CA SER A 99 1.75 -10.34 -20.10
C SER A 99 0.24 -10.57 -19.95
N GLU A 100 -0.19 -11.18 -18.87
CA GLU A 100 -1.62 -11.32 -18.55
C GLU A 100 -2.22 -9.98 -18.08
N VAL A 101 -1.37 -9.10 -17.50
CA VAL A 101 -1.72 -7.74 -17.09
C VAL A 101 -0.63 -6.76 -17.51
N GLU A 102 -0.98 -5.49 -17.68
CA GLU A 102 -0.05 -4.43 -18.06
C GLU A 102 0.68 -3.83 -16.87
N LEU A 103 0.03 -3.77 -15.72
CA LEU A 103 0.48 -3.07 -14.53
C LEU A 103 0.43 -3.99 -13.31
N ALA A 104 1.29 -3.73 -12.31
CA ALA A 104 1.18 -4.36 -11.00
C ALA A 104 1.65 -3.42 -9.89
N PHE A 105 1.01 -3.55 -8.72
CA PHE A 105 1.50 -2.91 -7.50
C PHE A 105 2.30 -3.94 -6.70
N VAL A 106 3.60 -3.70 -6.58
CA VAL A 106 4.55 -4.63 -5.97
C VAL A 106 5.38 -3.96 -4.87
N SER A 107 5.91 -4.75 -3.92
CA SER A 107 6.78 -4.23 -2.86
C SER A 107 8.22 -4.00 -3.35
N ALA A 108 9.00 -3.22 -2.60
CA ALA A 108 10.43 -3.02 -2.86
C ALA A 108 11.21 -4.34 -2.88
N THR A 109 10.90 -5.27 -1.96
CA THR A 109 11.53 -6.60 -1.93
C THR A 109 11.22 -7.42 -3.18
N THR A 110 10.01 -7.32 -3.69
CA THR A 110 9.61 -7.95 -4.95
C THR A 110 10.42 -7.42 -6.14
N LEU A 111 10.54 -6.09 -6.26
CA LEU A 111 11.33 -5.46 -7.32
C LEU A 111 12.80 -5.89 -7.29
N LYS A 112 13.39 -5.91 -6.09
CA LYS A 112 14.80 -6.33 -5.89
C LYS A 112 14.98 -7.83 -6.15
N GLY A 113 14.04 -8.67 -5.70
CA GLY A 113 14.14 -10.13 -5.78
C GLY A 113 13.91 -10.70 -7.17
N VAL A 114 13.06 -10.08 -7.98
CA VAL A 114 12.77 -10.55 -9.36
C VAL A 114 13.85 -10.10 -10.37
N GLY A 115 14.70 -9.16 -9.95
CA GLY A 115 15.75 -8.55 -10.78
C GLY A 115 15.25 -7.32 -11.53
N VAL A 116 16.00 -6.23 -11.38
CA VAL A 116 15.74 -4.90 -11.96
C VAL A 116 15.58 -4.94 -13.50
N GLY A 117 16.10 -5.97 -14.16
CA GLY A 117 16.01 -6.12 -15.62
C GLY A 117 14.69 -6.70 -16.15
N ARG A 118 13.78 -7.19 -15.29
CA ARG A 118 12.51 -7.81 -15.72
C ARG A 118 11.28 -6.93 -15.51
N MET A 119 11.34 -6.06 -14.52
CA MET A 119 10.29 -5.08 -14.20
C MET A 119 10.88 -3.68 -14.09
N LYS A 120 10.09 -2.68 -14.47
CA LYS A 120 10.42 -1.27 -14.40
C LYS A 120 9.44 -0.58 -13.46
N PRO A 121 9.90 -0.07 -12.29
CA PRO A 121 9.06 0.74 -11.41
C PRO A 121 8.87 2.14 -12.02
N LEU A 122 7.64 2.62 -12.06
CA LEU A 122 7.28 3.93 -12.61
C LEU A 122 7.07 4.98 -11.53
N ALA A 123 6.49 4.58 -10.39
CA ALA A 123 6.28 5.47 -9.25
C ALA A 123 6.09 4.68 -7.95
N VAL A 124 6.44 5.30 -6.81
CA VAL A 124 6.21 4.77 -5.46
C VAL A 124 4.93 5.36 -4.87
N THR A 125 4.13 4.54 -4.21
CA THR A 125 2.78 4.89 -3.71
C THR A 125 2.77 5.75 -2.46
N CYS A 126 3.91 6.02 -1.84
CA CYS A 126 4.04 6.86 -0.64
C CYS A 126 4.28 8.33 -0.99
N ALA A 127 4.05 9.20 0.01
CA ALA A 127 4.31 10.63 -0.10
C ALA A 127 5.80 11.00 -0.20
N ARG A 128 6.70 10.06 0.10
CA ARG A 128 8.16 10.22 0.00
C ARG A 128 8.75 9.09 -0.83
N ARG A 129 9.87 9.36 -1.50
CA ARG A 129 10.62 8.33 -2.21
C ARG A 129 11.14 7.25 -1.26
N ASP A 130 11.22 6.03 -1.74
CA ASP A 130 11.82 4.91 -1.01
C ASP A 130 13.34 5.07 -0.97
N PRO A 131 13.99 5.02 0.23
CA PRO A 131 15.45 5.16 0.32
C PRO A 131 16.22 4.10 -0.45
N GLY A 132 15.65 2.91 -0.58
CA GLY A 132 16.28 1.80 -1.32
C GLY A 132 16.11 1.89 -2.85
N LEU A 133 15.26 2.83 -3.33
CA LEU A 133 15.00 3.09 -4.75
C LEU A 133 14.83 4.60 -5.00
N PRO A 134 15.85 5.44 -4.69
CA PRO A 134 15.72 6.90 -4.63
C PRO A 134 15.44 7.54 -6.00
N ASN A 135 15.72 6.84 -7.09
CA ASN A 135 15.48 7.32 -8.45
C ASN A 135 14.02 7.13 -8.90
N VAL A 136 13.22 6.35 -8.19
CA VAL A 136 11.80 6.16 -8.52
C VAL A 136 11.01 7.32 -7.91
N PRO A 137 10.29 8.13 -8.72
CA PRO A 137 9.52 9.25 -8.23
C PRO A 137 8.30 8.78 -7.42
N THR A 138 7.78 9.65 -6.56
CA THR A 138 6.45 9.46 -5.97
C THR A 138 5.37 9.70 -7.02
N PHE A 139 4.15 9.20 -6.78
CA PHE A 139 2.99 9.53 -7.62
C PHE A 139 2.74 11.04 -7.70
N ALA A 140 2.97 11.75 -6.58
CA ALA A 140 2.82 13.20 -6.53
C ALA A 140 3.84 13.92 -7.45
N GLU A 141 5.11 13.53 -7.39
CA GLU A 141 6.16 14.04 -8.27
C GLU A 141 5.91 13.68 -9.74
N ALA A 142 5.27 12.53 -9.99
CA ALA A 142 4.90 12.07 -11.32
C ALA A 142 3.56 12.65 -11.84
N GLY A 143 3.01 13.68 -11.17
CA GLY A 143 1.86 14.45 -11.64
C GLY A 143 0.52 14.13 -10.98
N VAL A 144 0.44 13.19 -10.02
CA VAL A 144 -0.79 12.91 -9.26
C VAL A 144 -0.69 13.53 -7.86
N ALA A 145 -0.88 14.84 -7.80
CA ALA A 145 -0.73 15.63 -6.58
C ALA A 145 -1.62 15.09 -5.43
N GLY A 146 -1.04 14.95 -4.24
CA GLY A 146 -1.75 14.46 -3.06
C GLY A 146 -1.99 12.95 -3.03
N TYR A 147 -1.50 12.19 -4.01
CA TYR A 147 -1.57 10.74 -3.97
C TYR A 147 -0.66 10.18 -2.86
N ASP A 148 -1.23 9.37 -2.02
CA ASP A 148 -0.52 8.61 -0.98
C ASP A 148 -1.32 7.34 -0.67
N ALA A 149 -0.84 6.18 -1.09
CA ALA A 149 -1.37 4.87 -0.75
C ALA A 149 -0.38 4.09 0.11
N SER A 150 0.33 4.78 1.01
CA SER A 150 1.14 4.14 2.03
C SER A 150 0.29 3.23 2.92
N PHE A 151 0.89 2.15 3.35
CA PHE A 151 0.28 1.26 4.32
C PHE A 151 1.17 1.11 5.55
N TRP A 152 0.60 0.59 6.62
CA TRP A 152 1.24 0.58 7.92
C TRP A 152 0.98 -0.72 8.66
N TYR A 153 1.88 -1.03 9.58
CA TYR A 153 1.77 -2.11 10.55
C TYR A 153 1.79 -1.52 11.95
N GLY A 154 0.94 -2.02 12.82
CA GLY A 154 0.86 -1.58 14.19
C GLY A 154 0.67 -2.74 15.14
N LEU A 155 1.05 -2.53 16.39
CA LEU A 155 0.85 -3.48 17.46
C LEU A 155 -0.45 -3.18 18.20
N LEU A 156 -1.26 -4.22 18.40
CA LEU A 156 -2.51 -4.18 19.13
C LEU A 156 -2.49 -5.23 20.23
N ALA A 157 -3.24 -5.00 21.29
CA ALA A 157 -3.42 -5.93 22.40
C ALA A 157 -4.93 -6.20 22.62
N PRO A 158 -5.32 -7.23 23.37
CA PRO A 158 -6.71 -7.46 23.74
C PRO A 158 -7.36 -6.23 24.41
N PRO A 159 -8.67 -6.01 24.27
CA PRO A 159 -9.33 -4.74 24.63
C PRO A 159 -9.25 -4.39 26.13
N ARG A 160 -9.07 -5.39 26.99
CA ARG A 160 -8.98 -5.21 28.47
C ARG A 160 -7.53 -5.28 28.97
N THR A 161 -6.53 -5.11 28.10
CA THR A 161 -5.12 -5.04 28.55
C THR A 161 -4.93 -3.82 29.42
N PRO A 162 -4.37 -3.97 30.66
CA PRO A 162 -4.14 -2.85 31.57
C PRO A 162 -3.31 -1.74 30.90
N PRO A 163 -3.62 -0.46 31.15
CA PRO A 163 -2.88 0.67 30.56
C PRO A 163 -1.37 0.63 30.81
N THR A 164 -0.95 0.14 31.98
CA THR A 164 0.48 -0.04 32.34
C THR A 164 1.17 -1.05 31.42
N ILE A 165 0.49 -2.12 31.03
CA ILE A 165 1.02 -3.11 30.09
C ILE A 165 1.09 -2.52 28.67
N VAL A 166 0.06 -1.79 28.24
CA VAL A 166 0.07 -1.09 26.94
C VAL A 166 1.23 -0.10 26.88
N ALA A 167 1.43 0.71 27.92
CA ALA A 167 2.53 1.66 28.00
C ALA A 167 3.90 0.96 27.96
N ARG A 168 4.06 -0.17 28.64
CA ARG A 168 5.28 -0.96 28.61
C ARG A 168 5.55 -1.53 27.22
N LEU A 169 4.53 -2.12 26.56
CA LEU A 169 4.65 -2.65 25.20
C LEU A 169 5.02 -1.55 24.20
N ASN A 170 4.42 -0.35 24.33
CA ASN A 170 4.77 0.79 23.48
C ASN A 170 6.22 1.22 23.69
N SER A 171 6.68 1.31 24.93
CA SER A 171 8.07 1.66 25.28
C SER A 171 9.07 0.68 24.67
N GLU A 172 8.82 -0.63 24.81
CA GLU A 172 9.69 -1.67 24.27
C GLU A 172 9.67 -1.70 22.72
N LEU A 173 8.49 -1.50 22.11
CA LEU A 173 8.37 -1.37 20.65
C LEU A 173 9.22 -0.20 20.13
N ARG A 174 9.13 0.95 20.77
CA ARG A 174 9.90 2.15 20.40
C ARG A 174 11.39 1.94 20.58
N ALA A 175 11.81 1.30 21.67
CA ALA A 175 13.21 0.99 21.94
C ALA A 175 13.77 0.03 20.88
N ALA A 176 13.03 -1.03 20.53
CA ALA A 176 13.43 -1.98 19.51
C ALA A 176 13.56 -1.31 18.12
N LEU A 177 12.61 -0.44 17.76
CA LEU A 177 12.65 0.27 16.47
C LEU A 177 13.69 1.40 16.41
N ALA A 178 14.22 1.84 17.54
CA ALA A 178 15.34 2.79 17.62
C ALA A 178 16.71 2.10 17.46
N ASP A 179 16.77 0.78 17.56
CA ASP A 179 17.99 0.02 17.30
C ASP A 179 18.40 0.12 15.83
N LYS A 180 19.63 0.53 15.59
CA LYS A 180 20.14 0.75 14.23
C LYS A 180 20.19 -0.51 13.37
N ALA A 181 20.52 -1.66 13.96
CA ALA A 181 20.59 -2.92 13.22
C ALA A 181 19.19 -3.39 12.79
N ILE A 182 18.21 -3.24 13.68
CA ILE A 182 16.80 -3.51 13.39
C ILE A 182 16.29 -2.56 12.29
N ALA A 183 16.51 -1.25 12.43
CA ALA A 183 16.09 -0.26 11.44
C ALA A 183 16.68 -0.55 10.06
N GLN A 184 17.97 -0.85 9.98
CA GLN A 184 18.64 -1.19 8.73
C GLN A 184 18.11 -2.50 8.11
N SER A 185 17.85 -3.52 8.92
CA SER A 185 17.23 -4.77 8.46
C SER A 185 15.83 -4.54 7.88
N LEU A 186 15.04 -3.67 8.50
CA LEU A 186 13.72 -3.30 8.01
C LEU A 186 13.79 -2.54 6.67
N GLU A 187 14.70 -1.57 6.55
CA GLU A 187 14.90 -0.80 5.31
C GLU A 187 15.27 -1.69 4.13
N THR A 188 16.10 -2.73 4.34
CA THR A 188 16.42 -3.69 3.27
C THR A 188 15.18 -4.42 2.75
N GLN A 189 14.15 -4.54 3.57
CA GLN A 189 12.87 -5.15 3.26
C GLN A 189 11.81 -4.14 2.74
N GLY A 190 12.17 -2.87 2.56
CA GLY A 190 11.24 -1.80 2.16
C GLY A 190 10.25 -1.43 3.26
N LEU A 191 10.62 -1.69 4.52
CA LEU A 191 9.87 -1.32 5.71
C LEU A 191 10.57 -0.14 6.40
N ILE A 192 9.81 0.87 6.78
CA ILE A 192 10.34 2.07 7.44
C ILE A 192 9.83 2.10 8.87
N ALA A 193 10.73 2.15 9.83
CA ALA A 193 10.37 2.31 11.23
C ALA A 193 9.61 3.63 11.43
N ALA A 194 8.44 3.56 12.06
CA ALA A 194 7.56 4.70 12.28
C ALA A 194 6.88 4.59 13.66
N PRO A 195 7.66 4.50 14.76
CA PRO A 195 7.09 4.31 16.08
C PRO A 195 6.24 5.50 16.48
N SER A 196 5.07 5.23 17.06
CA SER A 196 4.16 6.25 17.56
C SER A 196 3.67 5.96 18.98
N SER A 197 3.04 6.97 19.62
CA SER A 197 2.22 6.74 20.79
C SER A 197 0.90 6.03 20.43
N PRO A 198 0.18 5.47 21.41
CA PRO A 198 -1.16 4.91 21.19
C PRO A 198 -2.16 5.93 20.62
N GLU A 199 -2.07 7.19 21.09
CA GLU A 199 -2.94 8.30 20.66
C GLU A 199 -2.66 8.69 19.21
N GLU A 200 -1.39 8.79 18.82
CA GLU A 200 -0.98 9.06 17.44
C GLU A 200 -1.42 7.91 16.51
N PHE A 201 -1.26 6.66 16.95
CA PHE A 201 -1.70 5.51 16.20
C PHE A 201 -3.22 5.51 15.99
N THR A 202 -3.99 5.90 17.01
CA THR A 202 -5.45 6.08 16.89
C THR A 202 -5.80 7.08 15.79
N LYS A 203 -5.08 8.21 15.72
CA LYS A 203 -5.29 9.21 14.66
C LYS A 203 -4.99 8.65 13.28
N VAL A 204 -3.90 7.88 13.13
CA VAL A 204 -3.53 7.21 11.86
C VAL A 204 -4.63 6.25 11.40
N ILE A 205 -5.15 5.41 12.30
CA ILE A 205 -6.23 4.46 11.97
C ILE A 205 -7.49 5.21 11.52
N ARG A 206 -7.91 6.24 12.27
CA ARG A 206 -9.10 7.03 11.93
C ARG A 206 -8.95 7.77 10.60
N ALA A 207 -7.82 8.43 10.37
CA ALA A 207 -7.53 9.12 9.12
C ALA A 207 -7.53 8.15 7.93
N GLY A 208 -6.91 6.99 8.09
CA GLY A 208 -6.92 5.93 7.10
C GLY A 208 -8.33 5.39 6.80
N PHE A 209 -9.14 5.16 7.84
CA PHE A 209 -10.52 4.73 7.68
C PHE A 209 -11.34 5.73 6.86
N GLU A 210 -11.30 7.02 7.21
CA GLU A 210 -12.04 8.07 6.51
C GLU A 210 -11.54 8.29 5.09
N LYS A 211 -10.24 8.18 4.85
CA LYS A 211 -9.65 8.25 3.52
C LYS A 211 -10.22 7.16 2.62
N TRP A 212 -10.13 5.91 3.03
CA TRP A 212 -10.59 4.79 2.22
C TRP A 212 -12.10 4.76 2.06
N LYS A 213 -12.87 5.13 3.09
CA LYS A 213 -14.31 5.30 2.99
C LYS A 213 -14.69 6.31 1.90
N ARG A 214 -13.99 7.45 1.81
CA ARG A 214 -14.20 8.45 0.76
C ARG A 214 -13.78 7.95 -0.63
N THR A 215 -12.65 7.26 -0.73
CA THR A 215 -12.14 6.72 -2.01
C THR A 215 -13.14 5.74 -2.63
N PHE A 216 -13.86 4.97 -1.81
CA PHE A 216 -14.84 3.99 -2.28
C PHE A 216 -16.30 4.49 -2.20
N ALA A 217 -16.55 5.71 -1.77
CA ALA A 217 -17.89 6.29 -1.73
C ALA A 217 -18.49 6.40 -3.15
N GLY A 218 -19.71 5.87 -3.32
CA GLY A 218 -20.41 5.91 -4.61
C GLY A 218 -19.98 4.86 -5.63
N ARG A 219 -19.06 3.95 -5.29
CA ARG A 219 -18.70 2.82 -6.16
C ARG A 219 -19.58 1.62 -5.83
N THR A 220 -20.26 1.11 -6.86
CA THR A 220 -21.12 -0.09 -6.80
C THR A 220 -20.34 -1.38 -7.00
N ASP A 221 -19.05 -1.31 -7.30
CA ASP A 221 -18.17 -2.47 -7.37
C ASP A 221 -17.99 -2.99 -5.93
N LYS A 222 -19.10 -3.55 -5.43
CA LYS A 222 -19.10 -4.27 -4.17
C LYS A 222 -17.97 -5.27 -4.25
N ILE A 223 -17.08 -5.21 -3.28
CA ILE A 223 -16.18 -6.29 -2.96
C ILE A 223 -17.07 -7.49 -2.64
N GLN A 224 -17.53 -8.18 -3.67
CA GLN A 224 -18.19 -9.47 -3.51
C GLN A 224 -17.08 -10.45 -3.20
N GLN A 225 -17.15 -11.01 -2.01
CA GLN A 225 -16.34 -12.15 -1.58
C GLN A 225 -16.78 -13.38 -2.35
#